data_4a68d3294d8d9cf8c5a23a4d5788fdf6
#
_entry.id   4a68d3294d8d9cf8c5a23a4d5788fdf6
#
_cell.length_a   1.000
_cell.length_b   1.000
_cell.length_c   1.000
_cell.angle_alpha   90.00
_cell.angle_beta   90.00
_cell.angle_gamma   90.00
#
_symmetry.space_group_name_H-M   'P 1'
#
loop_
_entity.id
_entity.type
_entity.pdbx_description
1 polymer ?
#
loop_
_entity_poly.entity_id
_entity_poly.type
_entity_poly.pdbx_seq_one_letter_code
_entity_poly.pdbx_strand_id
1 'polypeptide(L)'
;MLYALFAGALAAFIIKSSVTWYRLRRFPGPFLAATSKLWLAKGIVQKNLHLELKRVCEKYGSFVRVSPDDIVTNDLDYVLAMSAVRSTHKRSDVYSNVKFDFELDHVFSELNEDRHQELRRKLAAGGKYSGKENTHLEVAVDEQVGNLVTLIDTKYLSTAYCFKPLEFSRLAQFFTLDLITEVAFGEALGFLRRDEDINGYCDVAEQVLPVFEWLAVFSTLNRIIRLPLLRNLVMPRPTDKAGVGMIMGYARNIVSKRYGSNQEPKADMLGSFKKHGLSMREAETEAALQVMAGSDTTVTALRSTLLFIITNPLIYAKVQAELTTAYQLPDALTSQGIISDAASQRLTYLMACIRESIRLLPPSFAMLQKQVPPLGEILPDGRFLPGGTRIGTCVYGIVRSRAIFGDDADVYWPERWIEAQAAAMSEPNSKDDISTQSSAGAKYRKMLNAADIVFGSGRYQCLGKTVAMFELRKSLATLLYRYNITVIDPMNPITNIPANGLLLQKDMWLRVSKKQ
;
A
#
# COMPACT_ATOMS: atom_id res chain seq x y z
N MET A 1 -22.60 -43.45 -16.24
CA MET A 1 -21.42 -42.65 -16.54
C MET A 1 -21.35 -41.39 -15.67
N LEU A 2 -22.37 -40.55 -15.58
CA LEU A 2 -22.37 -39.32 -14.78
C LEU A 2 -22.14 -39.56 -13.28
N TYR A 3 -22.80 -40.57 -12.69
CA TYR A 3 -22.61 -40.95 -11.29
C TYR A 3 -21.19 -41.44 -10.98
N ALA A 4 -20.56 -42.18 -11.88
CA ALA A 4 -19.17 -42.64 -11.72
C ALA A 4 -18.18 -41.48 -11.79
N LEU A 5 -18.40 -40.51 -12.67
CA LEU A 5 -17.59 -39.29 -12.76
C LEU A 5 -17.76 -38.42 -11.49
N PHE A 6 -18.99 -38.27 -10.99
CA PHE A 6 -19.26 -37.55 -9.77
C PHE A 6 -18.63 -38.21 -8.52
N ALA A 7 -18.78 -39.53 -8.40
CA ALA A 7 -18.17 -40.31 -7.32
C ALA A 7 -16.63 -40.25 -7.36
N GLY A 8 -16.03 -40.34 -8.57
CA GLY A 8 -14.59 -40.18 -8.76
C GLY A 8 -14.10 -38.78 -8.39
N ALA A 9 -14.81 -37.72 -8.78
CA ALA A 9 -14.48 -36.34 -8.42
C ALA A 9 -14.60 -36.10 -6.90
N LEU A 10 -15.63 -36.65 -6.27
CA LEU A 10 -15.84 -36.57 -4.81
C LEU A 10 -14.73 -37.32 -4.05
N ALA A 11 -14.37 -38.52 -4.48
CA ALA A 11 -13.28 -39.30 -3.90
C ALA A 11 -11.94 -38.55 -4.02
N ALA A 12 -11.62 -38.02 -5.21
CA ALA A 12 -10.43 -37.22 -5.43
C ALA A 12 -10.40 -35.95 -4.54
N PHE A 13 -11.54 -35.29 -4.37
CA PHE A 13 -11.67 -34.14 -3.46
C PHE A 13 -11.43 -34.55 -2.00
N ILE A 14 -12.00 -35.64 -1.53
CA ILE A 14 -11.82 -36.16 -0.16
C ILE A 14 -10.35 -36.51 0.08
N ILE A 15 -9.73 -37.25 -0.84
CA ILE A 15 -8.32 -37.65 -0.74
C ILE A 15 -7.43 -36.39 -0.68
N LYS A 16 -7.62 -35.46 -1.60
CA LYS A 16 -6.85 -34.20 -1.61
C LYS A 16 -7.02 -33.44 -0.30
N SER A 17 -8.25 -33.30 0.19
CA SER A 17 -8.54 -32.59 1.44
C SER A 17 -7.89 -33.28 2.64
N SER A 18 -7.95 -34.61 2.69
CA SER A 18 -7.32 -35.41 3.75
C SER A 18 -5.80 -35.30 3.76
N VAL A 19 -5.16 -35.38 2.58
CA VAL A 19 -3.71 -35.19 2.43
C VAL A 19 -3.30 -33.79 2.87
N THR A 20 -4.03 -32.78 2.43
CA THR A 20 -3.72 -31.37 2.78
C THR A 20 -3.94 -31.14 4.28
N TRP A 21 -5.01 -31.70 4.84
CA TRP A 21 -5.24 -31.64 6.29
C TRP A 21 -4.09 -32.28 7.07
N TYR A 22 -3.67 -33.48 6.67
CA TYR A 22 -2.58 -34.22 7.33
C TYR A 22 -1.26 -33.47 7.27
N ARG A 23 -0.93 -32.84 6.14
CA ARG A 23 0.32 -32.07 5.95
C ARG A 23 0.46 -30.93 6.97
N LEU A 24 -0.63 -30.20 7.24
CA LEU A 24 -0.64 -29.01 8.12
C LEU A 24 -1.30 -29.26 9.48
N ARG A 25 -1.49 -30.53 9.89
CA ARG A 25 -2.18 -30.89 11.16
C ARG A 25 -1.51 -30.34 12.41
N ARG A 26 -0.19 -30.06 12.35
CA ARG A 26 0.57 -29.50 13.47
C ARG A 26 0.38 -27.99 13.65
N PHE A 27 -0.27 -27.34 12.70
CA PHE A 27 -0.52 -25.91 12.76
C PHE A 27 -1.94 -25.66 13.27
N PRO A 28 -2.08 -25.00 14.44
CA PRO A 28 -3.37 -24.67 14.98
C PRO A 28 -4.07 -23.63 14.12
N GLY A 29 -5.40 -23.56 14.24
CA GLY A 29 -6.21 -22.59 13.50
C GLY A 29 -7.71 -22.86 13.64
N PRO A 30 -8.58 -22.03 13.05
CA PRO A 30 -10.01 -22.28 13.02
C PRO A 30 -10.34 -23.61 12.32
N PHE A 31 -11.30 -24.36 12.87
CA PHE A 31 -11.67 -25.69 12.33
C PHE A 31 -12.08 -25.61 10.84
N LEU A 32 -12.88 -24.62 10.45
CA LEU A 32 -13.27 -24.43 9.05
C LEU A 32 -12.09 -24.15 8.13
N ALA A 33 -11.04 -23.50 8.62
CA ALA A 33 -9.83 -23.23 7.86
C ALA A 33 -9.03 -24.51 7.55
N ALA A 34 -9.13 -25.53 8.41
CA ALA A 34 -8.45 -26.79 8.18
C ALA A 34 -9.02 -27.60 7.00
N THR A 35 -10.29 -27.40 6.66
CA THR A 35 -11.02 -28.20 5.68
C THR A 35 -11.41 -27.44 4.41
N SER A 36 -11.54 -26.11 4.50
CA SER A 36 -12.04 -25.29 3.39
C SER A 36 -11.55 -23.85 3.47
N LYS A 37 -11.78 -23.09 2.40
CA LYS A 37 -11.54 -21.63 2.36
C LYS A 37 -12.73 -20.81 2.88
N LEU A 38 -13.76 -21.45 3.41
CA LEU A 38 -14.97 -20.78 3.89
C LEU A 38 -14.69 -19.82 5.05
N TRP A 39 -13.67 -20.09 5.86
CA TRP A 39 -13.28 -19.17 6.92
C TRP A 39 -12.75 -17.85 6.35
N LEU A 40 -11.89 -17.89 5.31
CA LEU A 40 -11.43 -16.68 4.60
C LEU A 40 -12.61 -15.97 3.93
N ALA A 41 -13.47 -16.71 3.23
CA ALA A 41 -14.67 -16.18 2.59
C ALA A 41 -15.58 -15.43 3.58
N LYS A 42 -15.78 -15.99 4.79
CA LYS A 42 -16.52 -15.29 5.86
C LYS A 42 -15.89 -13.95 6.21
N GLY A 43 -14.57 -13.90 6.39
CA GLY A 43 -13.85 -12.65 6.69
C GLY A 43 -13.99 -11.60 5.58
N ILE A 44 -14.01 -12.03 4.31
CA ILE A 44 -14.24 -11.15 3.15
C ILE A 44 -15.66 -10.57 3.17
N VAL A 45 -16.68 -11.43 3.31
CA VAL A 45 -18.08 -10.99 3.37
C VAL A 45 -18.32 -9.99 4.51
N GLN A 46 -17.71 -10.26 5.67
CA GLN A 46 -17.81 -9.39 6.85
C GLN A 46 -16.89 -8.15 6.77
N LYS A 47 -16.07 -8.02 5.73
CA LYS A 47 -15.08 -6.93 5.55
C LYS A 47 -14.13 -6.76 6.75
N ASN A 48 -13.84 -7.85 7.47
CA ASN A 48 -13.01 -7.85 8.69
C ASN A 48 -11.86 -8.87 8.66
N LEU A 49 -11.52 -9.41 7.49
CA LEU A 49 -10.49 -10.46 7.37
C LEU A 49 -9.18 -10.08 8.05
N HIS A 50 -8.73 -8.83 7.92
CA HIS A 50 -7.50 -8.34 8.55
C HIS A 50 -7.55 -8.39 10.09
N LEU A 51 -8.71 -8.12 10.69
CA LEU A 51 -8.93 -8.22 12.14
C LEU A 51 -8.98 -9.68 12.59
N GLU A 52 -9.64 -10.54 11.82
CA GLU A 52 -9.70 -11.97 12.10
C GLU A 52 -8.32 -12.63 11.99
N LEU A 53 -7.47 -12.22 11.03
CA LEU A 53 -6.09 -12.68 10.92
C LEU A 53 -5.27 -12.29 12.16
N LYS A 54 -5.38 -11.05 12.65
CA LYS A 54 -4.75 -10.61 13.91
C LYS A 54 -5.25 -11.47 15.07
N ARG A 55 -6.56 -11.61 15.22
CA ARG A 55 -7.19 -12.37 16.32
C ARG A 55 -6.76 -13.84 16.36
N VAL A 56 -6.65 -14.50 15.21
CA VAL A 56 -6.21 -15.90 15.19
C VAL A 56 -4.72 -16.03 15.52
N CYS A 57 -3.88 -15.08 15.12
CA CYS A 57 -2.48 -15.05 15.55
C CYS A 57 -2.36 -14.84 17.07
N GLU A 58 -3.15 -13.96 17.66
CA GLU A 58 -3.18 -13.76 19.13
C GLU A 58 -3.64 -15.01 19.87
N LYS A 59 -4.64 -15.72 19.32
CA LYS A 59 -5.23 -16.89 19.95
C LYS A 59 -4.38 -18.16 19.82
N TYR A 60 -3.78 -18.39 18.65
CA TYR A 60 -3.16 -19.68 18.31
C TYR A 60 -1.63 -19.62 18.20
N GLY A 61 -1.04 -18.41 18.30
CA GLY A 61 0.41 -18.18 18.17
C GLY A 61 0.82 -17.63 16.82
N SER A 62 2.14 -17.49 16.59
CA SER A 62 2.67 -16.76 15.44
C SER A 62 2.50 -17.44 14.10
N PHE A 63 2.23 -18.75 14.05
CA PHE A 63 2.06 -19.50 12.79
C PHE A 63 0.73 -20.24 12.81
N VAL A 64 -0.25 -19.73 12.09
CA VAL A 64 -1.65 -20.16 12.17
C VAL A 64 -2.16 -20.62 10.81
N ARG A 65 -2.85 -21.76 10.79
CA ARG A 65 -3.53 -22.25 9.60
C ARG A 65 -4.82 -21.47 9.34
N VAL A 66 -4.94 -20.85 8.16
CA VAL A 66 -6.08 -20.00 7.77
C VAL A 66 -6.84 -20.54 6.56
N SER A 67 -6.30 -21.53 5.88
CA SER A 67 -6.98 -22.34 4.85
C SER A 67 -6.33 -23.73 4.76
N PRO A 68 -6.88 -24.66 3.95
CA PRO A 68 -6.24 -25.97 3.75
C PRO A 68 -4.75 -25.89 3.38
N ASP A 69 -4.34 -24.90 2.58
CA ASP A 69 -2.99 -24.76 2.04
C ASP A 69 -2.25 -23.51 2.54
N ASP A 70 -2.89 -22.67 3.37
CA ASP A 70 -2.34 -21.38 3.75
C ASP A 70 -2.08 -21.30 5.26
N ILE A 71 -0.88 -20.84 5.60
CA ILE A 71 -0.47 -20.39 6.93
C ILE A 71 -0.39 -18.86 6.93
N VAL A 72 -0.68 -18.21 8.04
CA VAL A 72 -0.40 -16.79 8.27
C VAL A 72 0.55 -16.65 9.44
N THR A 73 1.42 -15.65 9.38
CA THR A 73 2.36 -15.35 10.47
C THR A 73 2.39 -13.86 10.81
N ASN A 74 2.51 -13.55 12.10
CA ASN A 74 2.82 -12.23 12.63
C ASN A 74 4.23 -12.14 13.24
N ASP A 75 5.08 -13.15 13.00
CA ASP A 75 6.49 -13.13 13.37
C ASP A 75 7.25 -12.21 12.41
N LEU A 76 7.66 -11.04 12.91
CA LEU A 76 8.34 -10.03 12.10
C LEU A 76 9.68 -10.53 11.56
N ASP A 77 10.47 -11.20 12.40
CA ASP A 77 11.83 -11.63 12.04
C ASP A 77 11.76 -12.69 10.94
N TYR A 78 10.79 -13.61 11.03
CA TYR A 78 10.53 -14.59 9.98
C TYR A 78 10.02 -13.93 8.68
N VAL A 79 9.12 -12.94 8.78
CA VAL A 79 8.63 -12.19 7.59
C VAL A 79 9.77 -11.47 6.86
N LEU A 80 10.67 -10.85 7.61
CA LEU A 80 11.86 -10.21 7.04
C LEU A 80 12.80 -11.24 6.37
N ALA A 81 13.02 -12.38 7.03
CA ALA A 81 13.87 -13.47 6.50
C ALA A 81 13.31 -14.06 5.20
N MET A 82 11.99 -14.36 5.13
CA MET A 82 11.39 -14.94 3.92
C MET A 82 11.36 -13.96 2.72
N SER A 83 11.58 -12.67 2.96
CA SER A 83 11.62 -11.63 1.92
C SER A 83 13.03 -11.15 1.61
N ALA A 84 14.05 -11.63 2.33
CA ALA A 84 15.44 -11.23 2.13
C ALA A 84 15.95 -11.56 0.72
N VAL A 85 16.98 -10.85 0.26
CA VAL A 85 17.53 -11.00 -1.11
C VAL A 85 17.95 -12.44 -1.41
N ARG A 86 18.52 -13.14 -0.42
CA ARG A 86 19.00 -14.52 -0.56
C ARG A 86 17.97 -15.58 -0.12
N SER A 87 16.74 -15.16 0.16
CA SER A 87 15.69 -16.11 0.56
C SER A 87 15.34 -17.06 -0.58
N THR A 88 15.09 -18.32 -0.25
CA THR A 88 14.61 -19.34 -1.17
C THR A 88 13.09 -19.36 -1.34
N HIS A 89 12.37 -18.56 -0.54
CA HIS A 89 10.94 -18.36 -0.70
C HIS A 89 10.64 -17.61 -1.99
N LYS A 90 9.58 -18.04 -2.70
CA LYS A 90 9.09 -17.39 -3.92
C LYS A 90 7.73 -16.76 -3.67
N ARG A 91 7.31 -15.84 -4.52
CA ARG A 91 5.93 -15.37 -4.50
C ARG A 91 4.98 -16.52 -4.81
N SER A 92 3.84 -16.55 -4.12
CA SER A 92 2.81 -17.55 -4.37
C SER A 92 2.03 -17.23 -5.66
N ASP A 93 1.29 -18.21 -6.16
CA ASP A 93 0.43 -18.07 -7.35
C ASP A 93 -0.68 -17.01 -7.20
N VAL A 94 -0.96 -16.56 -5.99
CA VAL A 94 -1.94 -15.50 -5.70
C VAL A 94 -1.60 -14.19 -6.41
N TYR A 95 -0.32 -13.87 -6.57
CA TYR A 95 0.09 -12.63 -7.26
C TYR A 95 -0.32 -12.58 -8.74
N SER A 96 -0.45 -13.75 -9.39
CA SER A 96 -0.94 -13.78 -10.77
C SER A 96 -2.40 -13.31 -10.93
N ASN A 97 -3.15 -13.20 -9.82
CA ASN A 97 -4.56 -12.80 -9.86
C ASN A 97 -4.76 -11.31 -10.15
N VAL A 98 -3.72 -10.50 -10.01
CA VAL A 98 -3.74 -9.04 -10.25
C VAL A 98 -3.08 -8.65 -11.58
N LYS A 99 -2.90 -9.59 -12.51
CA LYS A 99 -2.44 -9.29 -13.88
C LYS A 99 -3.44 -8.43 -14.64
N PHE A 100 -2.95 -7.45 -15.37
CA PHE A 100 -3.74 -6.66 -16.31
C PHE A 100 -3.68 -7.24 -17.73
N ASP A 101 -2.50 -7.66 -18.17
CA ASP A 101 -2.29 -8.34 -19.46
C ASP A 101 -2.15 -9.85 -19.25
N PHE A 102 -2.72 -10.68 -20.16
CA PHE A 102 -2.63 -12.14 -20.06
C PHE A 102 -1.28 -12.70 -20.44
N GLU A 103 -0.60 -12.04 -21.35
CA GLU A 103 0.66 -12.50 -21.92
C GLU A 103 1.85 -11.94 -21.15
N LEU A 104 1.68 -10.78 -20.47
CA LEU A 104 2.76 -10.07 -19.83
C LEU A 104 2.45 -9.76 -18.37
N ASP A 105 3.39 -10.07 -17.51
CA ASP A 105 3.35 -9.70 -16.09
C ASP A 105 4.00 -8.34 -15.88
N HIS A 106 3.44 -7.55 -14.98
CA HIS A 106 4.12 -6.39 -14.39
C HIS A 106 4.93 -6.81 -13.16
N VAL A 107 5.79 -5.93 -12.66
CA VAL A 107 6.70 -6.24 -11.54
C VAL A 107 6.02 -6.83 -10.30
N PHE A 108 4.76 -6.47 -10.03
CA PHE A 108 4.02 -7.00 -8.88
C PHE A 108 3.44 -8.40 -9.15
N SER A 109 3.00 -8.73 -10.37
CA SER A 109 2.39 -10.04 -10.69
C SER A 109 3.38 -11.11 -11.15
N GLU A 110 4.60 -10.74 -11.51
CA GLU A 110 5.62 -11.65 -12.03
C GLU A 110 6.03 -12.69 -10.99
N LEU A 111 5.88 -13.97 -11.30
CA LEU A 111 6.21 -15.12 -10.44
C LEU A 111 7.61 -15.67 -10.66
N ASN A 112 8.20 -15.46 -11.84
CA ASN A 112 9.58 -15.83 -12.08
C ASN A 112 10.50 -14.83 -11.37
N GLU A 113 11.25 -15.30 -10.39
CA GLU A 113 12.06 -14.43 -9.53
C GLU A 113 13.20 -13.72 -10.30
N ASP A 114 13.79 -14.38 -11.30
CA ASP A 114 14.86 -13.79 -12.13
C ASP A 114 14.28 -12.67 -12.99
N ARG A 115 13.12 -12.90 -13.60
CA ARG A 115 12.40 -11.91 -14.39
C ARG A 115 11.92 -10.74 -13.52
N HIS A 116 11.38 -11.02 -12.34
CA HIS A 116 11.02 -10.00 -11.37
C HIS A 116 12.22 -9.11 -11.00
N GLN A 117 13.37 -9.72 -10.73
CA GLN A 117 14.58 -8.98 -10.37
C GLN A 117 15.07 -8.13 -11.54
N GLU A 118 14.99 -8.62 -12.78
CA GLU A 118 15.30 -7.85 -13.98
C GLU A 118 14.39 -6.64 -14.15
N LEU A 119 13.06 -6.84 -14.09
CA LEU A 119 12.08 -5.76 -14.17
C LEU A 119 12.32 -4.73 -13.06
N ARG A 120 12.46 -5.19 -11.82
CA ARG A 120 12.73 -4.32 -10.68
C ARG A 120 14.01 -3.50 -10.86
N ARG A 121 15.08 -4.09 -11.39
CA ARG A 121 16.33 -3.40 -11.68
C ARG A 121 16.13 -2.29 -12.72
N LYS A 122 15.39 -2.56 -13.80
CA LYS A 122 15.07 -1.57 -14.84
C LYS A 122 14.22 -0.42 -14.28
N LEU A 123 13.20 -0.73 -13.48
CA LEU A 123 12.29 0.25 -12.89
C LEU A 123 12.99 1.14 -11.84
N ALA A 124 13.86 0.57 -11.01
CA ALA A 124 14.58 1.28 -9.98
C ALA A 124 15.83 2.03 -10.50
N ALA A 125 16.24 1.76 -11.74
CA ALA A 125 17.42 2.37 -12.34
C ALA A 125 17.28 3.88 -12.43
N GLY A 126 18.38 4.60 -12.22
CA GLY A 126 18.39 6.06 -12.27
C GLY A 126 17.79 6.75 -11.05
N GLY A 127 17.45 6.01 -9.98
CA GLY A 127 16.94 6.59 -8.74
C GLY A 127 15.63 7.36 -8.88
N LYS A 128 14.86 7.14 -9.95
CA LYS A 128 13.61 7.90 -10.24
C LYS A 128 12.55 7.76 -9.16
N TYR A 129 12.52 6.61 -8.47
CA TYR A 129 11.67 6.43 -7.28
C TYR A 129 12.26 6.99 -5.99
N SER A 130 13.57 7.31 -5.95
CA SER A 130 14.22 7.87 -4.76
C SER A 130 14.31 9.39 -4.75
N GLY A 131 13.90 10.04 -5.83
CA GLY A 131 14.01 11.49 -6.01
C GLY A 131 15.43 11.98 -6.37
N LYS A 132 16.47 11.14 -6.27
CA LYS A 132 17.88 11.56 -6.48
C LYS A 132 18.18 12.04 -7.90
N GLU A 133 17.55 11.44 -8.91
CA GLU A 133 17.69 11.83 -10.32
C GLU A 133 16.41 12.40 -10.92
N ASN A 134 15.33 12.39 -10.17
CA ASN A 134 14.05 12.95 -10.62
C ASN A 134 14.00 14.43 -10.26
N THR A 135 14.72 15.25 -11.03
CA THR A 135 14.71 16.70 -10.87
C THR A 135 13.33 17.32 -11.10
N HIS A 136 12.41 16.59 -11.70
CA HIS A 136 11.04 17.02 -11.94
C HIS A 136 10.07 16.62 -10.79
N LEU A 137 10.46 15.72 -9.89
CA LEU A 137 9.57 15.23 -8.84
C LEU A 137 9.02 16.35 -7.96
N GLU A 138 9.90 17.23 -7.46
CA GLU A 138 9.47 18.33 -6.59
C GLU A 138 8.57 19.31 -7.33
N VAL A 139 8.89 19.64 -8.56
CA VAL A 139 8.08 20.55 -9.39
C VAL A 139 6.69 19.97 -9.64
N ALA A 140 6.60 18.68 -9.99
CA ALA A 140 5.33 17.99 -10.22
C ALA A 140 4.46 17.94 -8.95
N VAL A 141 5.08 17.64 -7.80
CA VAL A 141 4.35 17.61 -6.52
C VAL A 141 3.88 19.02 -6.16
N ASP A 142 4.73 20.04 -6.32
CA ASP A 142 4.36 21.44 -6.02
C ASP A 142 3.22 21.92 -6.90
N GLU A 143 3.23 21.60 -8.18
CA GLU A 143 2.15 21.96 -9.10
C GLU A 143 0.82 21.35 -8.65
N GLN A 144 0.79 20.04 -8.33
CA GLN A 144 -0.45 19.40 -7.90
C GLN A 144 -0.91 19.84 -6.51
N VAL A 145 0.01 20.11 -5.58
CA VAL A 145 -0.34 20.72 -4.29
C VAL A 145 -0.89 22.14 -4.50
N GLY A 146 -0.32 22.92 -5.42
CA GLY A 146 -0.82 24.23 -5.81
C GLY A 146 -2.22 24.18 -6.41
N ASN A 147 -2.49 23.20 -7.28
CA ASN A 147 -3.81 22.95 -7.88
C ASN A 147 -4.84 22.57 -6.79
N LEU A 148 -4.48 21.71 -5.85
CA LEU A 148 -5.31 21.34 -4.70
C LEU A 148 -5.66 22.57 -3.85
N VAL A 149 -4.67 23.39 -3.51
CA VAL A 149 -4.85 24.65 -2.75
C VAL A 149 -5.77 25.62 -3.51
N THR A 150 -5.54 25.80 -4.81
CA THR A 150 -6.37 26.68 -5.66
C THR A 150 -7.82 26.23 -5.69
N LEU A 151 -8.06 24.93 -5.82
CA LEU A 151 -9.43 24.39 -5.84
C LEU A 151 -10.13 24.57 -4.48
N ILE A 152 -9.42 24.35 -3.37
CA ILE A 152 -9.95 24.60 -2.02
C ILE A 152 -10.27 26.09 -1.86
N ASP A 153 -9.35 26.99 -2.19
CA ASP A 153 -9.50 28.43 -2.03
C ASP A 153 -10.68 29.00 -2.85
N THR A 154 -10.88 28.50 -4.06
CA THR A 154 -11.92 29.02 -4.95
C THR A 154 -13.30 28.41 -4.68
N LYS A 155 -13.38 27.12 -4.38
CA LYS A 155 -14.66 26.41 -4.34
C LYS A 155 -15.12 26.03 -2.94
N TYR A 156 -14.20 25.62 -2.05
CA TYR A 156 -14.53 24.94 -0.80
C TYR A 156 -14.21 25.74 0.47
N LEU A 157 -13.64 26.95 0.34
CA LEU A 157 -13.28 27.76 1.49
C LEU A 157 -14.52 28.30 2.21
N SER A 158 -14.72 27.89 3.44
CA SER A 158 -15.76 28.40 4.33
C SER A 158 -15.34 29.72 4.96
N THR A 159 -16.31 30.62 5.14
CA THR A 159 -16.15 31.90 5.85
C THR A 159 -17.03 31.94 7.10
N ALA A 160 -17.03 33.06 7.83
CA ALA A 160 -17.94 33.27 8.95
C ALA A 160 -19.42 33.25 8.50
N TYR A 161 -19.70 33.67 7.27
CA TYR A 161 -21.06 33.87 6.73
C TYR A 161 -21.47 32.81 5.70
N CYS A 162 -20.54 32.00 5.19
CA CYS A 162 -20.81 31.01 4.17
C CYS A 162 -20.12 29.69 4.50
N PHE A 163 -20.93 28.67 4.78
CA PHE A 163 -20.45 27.31 5.00
C PHE A 163 -20.40 26.55 3.68
N LYS A 164 -19.22 26.02 3.36
CA LYS A 164 -18.99 25.20 2.17
C LYS A 164 -18.39 23.87 2.61
N PRO A 165 -19.18 22.78 2.66
CA PRO A 165 -18.66 21.47 3.02
C PRO A 165 -17.74 20.95 1.92
N LEU A 166 -16.62 20.34 2.33
CA LEU A 166 -15.66 19.68 1.45
C LEU A 166 -15.71 18.16 1.67
N GLU A 167 -16.06 17.41 0.65
CA GLU A 167 -15.86 15.96 0.65
C GLU A 167 -14.39 15.66 0.34
N PHE A 168 -13.57 15.57 1.41
CA PHE A 168 -12.13 15.46 1.29
C PHE A 168 -11.67 14.10 0.78
N SER A 169 -12.43 13.01 1.03
CA SER A 169 -12.04 11.70 0.50
C SER A 169 -11.93 11.73 -1.03
N ARG A 170 -12.92 12.32 -1.69
CA ARG A 170 -12.96 12.44 -3.15
C ARG A 170 -11.88 13.40 -3.66
N LEU A 171 -11.78 14.57 -3.05
CA LEU A 171 -10.78 15.56 -3.45
C LEU A 171 -9.36 15.04 -3.30
N ALA A 172 -9.05 14.35 -2.21
CA ALA A 172 -7.76 13.72 -2.00
C ALA A 172 -7.46 12.60 -3.02
N GLN A 173 -8.49 11.86 -3.47
CA GLN A 173 -8.35 10.87 -4.54
C GLN A 173 -7.98 11.54 -5.87
N PHE A 174 -8.66 12.62 -6.21
CA PHE A 174 -8.35 13.42 -7.41
C PHE A 174 -6.92 13.95 -7.37
N PHE A 175 -6.50 14.46 -6.21
CA PHE A 175 -5.13 14.93 -5.99
C PHE A 175 -4.10 13.82 -6.23
N THR A 176 -4.26 12.64 -5.65
CA THR A 176 -3.27 11.57 -5.81
C THR A 176 -3.27 10.97 -7.22
N LEU A 177 -4.40 10.95 -7.92
CA LEU A 177 -4.47 10.53 -9.33
C LEU A 177 -3.74 11.51 -10.25
N ASP A 178 -3.99 12.81 -10.11
CA ASP A 178 -3.29 13.81 -10.91
C ASP A 178 -1.80 13.84 -10.59
N LEU A 179 -1.46 13.70 -9.31
CA LEU A 179 -0.07 13.70 -8.87
C LEU A 179 0.71 12.50 -9.40
N ILE A 180 0.18 11.28 -9.27
CA ILE A 180 0.91 10.09 -9.77
C ILE A 180 1.04 10.11 -11.30
N THR A 181 0.06 10.62 -12.01
CA THR A 181 0.15 10.71 -13.48
C THR A 181 1.11 11.81 -13.93
N GLU A 182 1.19 12.93 -13.23
CA GLU A 182 2.20 13.97 -13.46
C GLU A 182 3.61 13.43 -13.20
N VAL A 183 3.85 12.82 -12.05
CA VAL A 183 5.16 12.25 -11.67
C VAL A 183 5.59 11.12 -12.62
N ALA A 184 4.65 10.26 -12.99
CA ALA A 184 4.95 9.10 -13.82
C ALA A 184 5.11 9.43 -15.30
N PHE A 185 4.31 10.37 -15.83
CA PHE A 185 4.16 10.60 -17.27
C PHE A 185 4.42 12.05 -17.69
N GLY A 186 4.60 12.97 -16.73
CA GLY A 186 4.78 14.40 -16.99
C GLY A 186 3.51 15.08 -17.52
N GLU A 187 2.33 14.54 -17.17
CA GLU A 187 1.03 15.09 -17.53
C GLU A 187 -0.06 14.58 -16.57
N ALA A 188 -0.72 15.50 -15.85
CA ALA A 188 -1.83 15.17 -14.97
C ALA A 188 -3.10 14.84 -15.78
N LEU A 189 -3.92 13.89 -15.29
CA LEU A 189 -5.21 13.53 -15.90
C LEU A 189 -6.24 14.68 -15.84
N GLY A 190 -6.13 15.59 -14.87
CA GLY A 190 -6.94 16.78 -14.72
C GLY A 190 -8.22 16.59 -13.90
N PHE A 191 -8.22 15.65 -12.95
CA PHE A 191 -9.29 15.46 -11.96
C PHE A 191 -9.48 16.70 -11.09
N LEU A 192 -8.40 17.29 -10.55
CA LEU A 192 -8.45 18.53 -9.76
C LEU A 192 -8.97 19.70 -10.58
N ARG A 193 -8.52 19.84 -11.83
CA ARG A 193 -8.91 20.95 -12.70
C ARG A 193 -10.40 20.92 -13.04
N ARG A 194 -10.98 19.73 -13.22
CA ARG A 194 -12.40 19.55 -13.54
C ARG A 194 -13.26 19.45 -12.30
N ASP A 195 -12.66 19.06 -11.16
CA ASP A 195 -13.34 18.71 -9.92
C ASP A 195 -14.45 17.66 -10.14
N GLU A 196 -14.11 16.63 -10.95
CA GLU A 196 -15.03 15.55 -11.28
C GLU A 196 -14.31 14.20 -11.39
N ASP A 197 -15.03 13.11 -11.12
CA ASP A 197 -14.53 11.74 -11.32
C ASP A 197 -14.50 11.43 -12.83
N ILE A 198 -13.31 11.57 -13.43
CA ILE A 198 -13.11 11.35 -14.86
C ILE A 198 -13.37 9.88 -15.19
N ASN A 199 -14.38 9.65 -16.04
CA ASN A 199 -14.83 8.32 -16.47
C ASN A 199 -15.21 7.38 -15.31
N GLY A 200 -15.59 7.90 -14.15
CA GLY A 200 -16.03 7.10 -13.01
C GLY A 200 -14.93 6.20 -12.40
N TYR A 201 -13.67 6.63 -12.43
CA TYR A 201 -12.55 5.82 -11.93
C TYR A 201 -12.70 5.46 -10.46
N CYS A 202 -13.03 6.45 -9.62
CA CYS A 202 -13.13 6.23 -8.17
C CYS A 202 -14.26 5.25 -7.83
N ASP A 203 -15.42 5.41 -8.47
CA ASP A 203 -16.59 4.55 -8.26
C ASP A 203 -16.31 3.10 -8.69
N VAL A 204 -15.57 2.90 -9.78
CA VAL A 204 -15.25 1.57 -10.30
C VAL A 204 -14.20 0.88 -9.44
N ALA A 205 -13.19 1.61 -8.93
CA ALA A 205 -12.19 1.04 -8.03
C ALA A 205 -12.86 0.39 -6.79
N GLU A 206 -13.86 1.06 -6.20
CA GLU A 206 -14.63 0.51 -5.08
C GLU A 206 -15.40 -0.77 -5.43
N GLN A 207 -15.85 -0.92 -6.67
CA GLN A 207 -16.61 -2.09 -7.13
C GLN A 207 -15.71 -3.27 -7.52
N VAL A 208 -14.57 -2.99 -8.12
CA VAL A 208 -13.69 -4.01 -8.73
C VAL A 208 -12.73 -4.65 -7.71
N LEU A 209 -12.21 -3.88 -6.76
CA LEU A 209 -11.27 -4.41 -5.76
C LEU A 209 -11.84 -5.58 -4.93
N PRO A 210 -13.10 -5.58 -4.48
CA PRO A 210 -13.69 -6.75 -3.82
C PRO A 210 -13.72 -8.00 -4.70
N VAL A 211 -13.91 -7.86 -6.00
CA VAL A 211 -13.89 -8.99 -6.94
C VAL A 211 -12.50 -9.62 -6.99
N PHE A 212 -11.45 -8.82 -7.04
CA PHE A 212 -10.07 -9.33 -7.01
C PHE A 212 -9.76 -10.08 -5.71
N GLU A 213 -10.33 -9.67 -4.58
CA GLU A 213 -10.17 -10.37 -3.30
C GLU A 213 -10.75 -11.79 -3.35
N TRP A 214 -11.93 -11.97 -3.93
CA TRP A 214 -12.53 -13.28 -4.15
C TRP A 214 -11.68 -14.14 -5.09
N LEU A 215 -11.16 -13.57 -6.16
CA LEU A 215 -10.29 -14.26 -7.11
C LEU A 215 -8.96 -14.66 -6.47
N ALA A 216 -8.41 -13.84 -5.59
CA ALA A 216 -7.20 -14.14 -4.83
C ALA A 216 -7.39 -15.33 -3.88
N VAL A 217 -8.52 -15.40 -3.18
CA VAL A 217 -8.82 -16.51 -2.28
C VAL A 217 -9.19 -17.78 -3.06
N PHE A 218 -10.01 -17.67 -4.11
CA PHE A 218 -10.49 -18.81 -4.88
C PHE A 218 -9.73 -18.95 -6.22
N SER A 219 -8.46 -19.34 -6.16
CA SER A 219 -7.58 -19.47 -7.33
C SER A 219 -8.14 -20.39 -8.45
N THR A 220 -9.00 -21.35 -8.09
CA THR A 220 -9.68 -22.20 -9.08
C THR A 220 -10.67 -21.39 -9.92
N LEU A 221 -11.44 -20.47 -9.30
CA LEU A 221 -12.35 -19.58 -10.01
C LEU A 221 -11.58 -18.68 -10.97
N ASN A 222 -10.45 -18.14 -10.52
CA ASN A 222 -9.59 -17.34 -11.38
C ASN A 222 -9.05 -18.13 -12.59
N ARG A 223 -8.67 -19.41 -12.41
CA ARG A 223 -8.26 -20.28 -13.53
C ARG A 223 -9.39 -20.48 -14.54
N ILE A 224 -10.62 -20.64 -14.07
CA ILE A 224 -11.80 -20.80 -14.95
C ILE A 224 -12.08 -19.52 -15.73
N ILE A 225 -12.07 -18.36 -15.08
CA ILE A 225 -12.30 -17.05 -15.72
C ILE A 225 -11.23 -16.75 -16.79
N ARG A 226 -10.02 -17.26 -16.62
CA ARG A 226 -8.91 -17.11 -17.58
C ARG A 226 -8.97 -18.04 -18.78
N LEU A 227 -9.92 -18.97 -18.84
CA LEU A 227 -10.11 -19.79 -20.06
C LEU A 227 -10.43 -18.88 -21.27
N PRO A 228 -9.91 -19.19 -22.47
CA PRO A 228 -10.04 -18.31 -23.65
C PRO A 228 -11.46 -17.86 -23.98
N LEU A 229 -12.46 -18.72 -23.69
CA LEU A 229 -13.88 -18.44 -23.90
C LEU A 229 -14.44 -17.38 -22.92
N LEU A 230 -13.97 -17.37 -21.66
CA LEU A 230 -14.51 -16.50 -20.60
C LEU A 230 -13.70 -15.22 -20.41
N ARG A 231 -12.38 -15.29 -20.62
CA ARG A 231 -11.49 -14.14 -20.41
C ARG A 231 -11.92 -12.91 -21.19
N ASN A 232 -12.31 -13.12 -22.46
CA ASN A 232 -12.70 -12.03 -23.35
C ASN A 232 -14.03 -11.36 -22.96
N LEU A 233 -14.81 -11.99 -22.08
CA LEU A 233 -16.10 -11.48 -21.59
C LEU A 233 -15.96 -10.73 -20.26
N VAL A 234 -15.02 -11.14 -19.40
CA VAL A 234 -14.96 -10.71 -18.01
C VAL A 234 -13.79 -9.76 -17.72
N MET A 235 -12.68 -9.90 -18.48
CA MET A 235 -11.46 -9.16 -18.15
C MET A 235 -11.43 -7.75 -18.76
N PRO A 236 -10.85 -6.76 -18.03
CA PRO A 236 -10.73 -5.39 -18.52
C PRO A 236 -9.92 -5.33 -19.82
N ARG A 237 -10.32 -4.42 -20.70
CA ARG A 237 -9.67 -4.17 -21.99
C ARG A 237 -9.22 -2.72 -22.08
N PRO A 238 -8.10 -2.41 -22.74
CA PRO A 238 -7.68 -1.02 -22.97
C PRO A 238 -8.67 -0.15 -23.74
N THR A 239 -9.70 -0.75 -24.32
CA THR A 239 -10.78 -0.05 -25.04
C THR A 239 -11.98 0.29 -24.16
N ASP A 240 -11.99 -0.15 -22.91
CA ASP A 240 -13.07 0.12 -21.97
C ASP A 240 -13.08 1.61 -21.60
N LYS A 241 -14.28 2.16 -21.45
CA LYS A 241 -14.46 3.59 -21.16
C LYS A 241 -14.41 3.90 -19.66
N ALA A 242 -14.36 2.89 -18.80
CA ALA A 242 -14.34 3.03 -17.34
C ALA A 242 -13.46 1.96 -16.69
N GLY A 243 -13.13 2.17 -15.43
CA GLY A 243 -12.43 1.19 -14.60
C GLY A 243 -10.99 0.92 -14.97
N VAL A 244 -10.54 -0.30 -14.63
CA VAL A 244 -9.16 -0.75 -14.91
C VAL A 244 -8.82 -0.68 -16.40
N GLY A 245 -9.76 -1.02 -17.27
CA GLY A 245 -9.55 -0.97 -18.71
C GLY A 245 -9.30 0.45 -19.24
N MET A 246 -9.96 1.44 -18.68
CA MET A 246 -9.70 2.87 -19.00
C MET A 246 -8.26 3.26 -18.63
N ILE A 247 -7.78 2.86 -17.45
CA ILE A 247 -6.38 3.11 -17.04
C ILE A 247 -5.40 2.41 -17.98
N MET A 248 -5.68 1.17 -18.37
CA MET A 248 -4.86 0.45 -19.36
C MET A 248 -4.83 1.18 -20.71
N GLY A 249 -5.98 1.71 -21.14
CA GLY A 249 -6.09 2.49 -22.39
C GLY A 249 -5.31 3.80 -22.31
N TYR A 250 -5.41 4.50 -21.20
CA TYR A 250 -4.65 5.71 -20.94
C TYR A 250 -3.13 5.42 -20.94
N ALA A 251 -2.69 4.41 -20.19
CA ALA A 251 -1.29 4.01 -20.14
C ALA A 251 -0.76 3.64 -21.54
N ARG A 252 -1.53 2.84 -22.31
CA ARG A 252 -1.19 2.50 -23.70
C ARG A 252 -1.04 3.73 -24.58
N ASN A 253 -1.97 4.68 -24.51
CA ASN A 253 -1.92 5.91 -25.32
C ASN A 253 -0.68 6.76 -25.02
N ILE A 254 -0.36 6.97 -23.74
CA ILE A 254 0.82 7.74 -23.36
C ILE A 254 2.11 7.01 -23.76
N VAL A 255 2.20 5.72 -23.47
CA VAL A 255 3.39 4.93 -23.78
C VAL A 255 3.62 4.87 -25.29
N SER A 256 2.58 4.63 -26.09
CA SER A 256 2.72 4.58 -27.56
C SER A 256 3.25 5.89 -28.14
N LYS A 257 2.73 7.05 -27.68
CA LYS A 257 3.24 8.37 -28.08
C LYS A 257 4.72 8.55 -27.72
N ARG A 258 5.12 8.14 -26.51
CA ARG A 258 6.48 8.35 -25.98
C ARG A 258 7.50 7.39 -26.58
N TYR A 259 7.12 6.15 -26.87
CA TYR A 259 8.00 5.15 -27.49
C TYR A 259 8.08 5.31 -29.01
N GLY A 260 7.05 5.83 -29.65
CA GLY A 260 7.03 6.11 -31.08
C GLY A 260 7.79 7.38 -31.52
N SER A 261 8.17 8.25 -30.57
CA SER A 261 8.90 9.48 -30.89
C SER A 261 10.42 9.27 -30.85
N ASN A 262 11.14 9.94 -31.77
CA ASN A 262 12.62 9.99 -31.76
C ASN A 262 13.15 11.07 -30.79
N GLN A 263 12.28 11.67 -29.98
CA GLN A 263 12.69 12.68 -29.01
C GLN A 263 13.43 12.04 -27.83
N GLU A 264 14.32 12.82 -27.22
CA GLU A 264 14.98 12.45 -25.98
C GLU A 264 13.96 12.12 -24.88
N PRO A 265 14.24 11.09 -24.04
CA PRO A 265 13.35 10.74 -22.94
C PRO A 265 13.16 11.91 -21.98
N LYS A 266 11.92 12.25 -21.66
CA LYS A 266 11.61 13.23 -20.60
C LYS A 266 12.17 12.77 -19.25
N ALA A 267 12.42 13.71 -18.33
CA ALA A 267 12.94 13.45 -16.99
C ALA A 267 11.83 12.98 -16.01
N ASP A 268 10.96 12.07 -16.46
CA ASP A 268 9.90 11.42 -15.68
C ASP A 268 10.13 9.90 -15.56
N MET A 269 9.22 9.18 -14.87
CA MET A 269 9.37 7.73 -14.69
C MET A 269 9.33 6.97 -16.02
N LEU A 270 8.42 7.33 -16.93
CA LEU A 270 8.29 6.67 -18.22
C LEU A 270 9.53 6.87 -19.11
N GLY A 271 10.12 8.07 -19.09
CA GLY A 271 11.40 8.35 -19.76
C GLY A 271 12.53 7.50 -19.19
N SER A 272 12.55 7.31 -17.87
CA SER A 272 13.49 6.40 -17.21
C SER A 272 13.27 4.95 -17.65
N PHE A 273 12.03 4.47 -17.74
CA PHE A 273 11.71 3.12 -18.19
C PHE A 273 12.23 2.87 -19.62
N LYS A 274 11.96 3.81 -20.54
CA LYS A 274 12.49 3.77 -21.91
C LYS A 274 14.02 3.74 -21.93
N LYS A 275 14.68 4.62 -21.18
CA LYS A 275 16.15 4.71 -21.08
C LYS A 275 16.79 3.41 -20.56
N HIS A 276 16.15 2.74 -19.62
CA HIS A 276 16.68 1.52 -19.00
C HIS A 276 16.17 0.21 -19.64
N GLY A 277 15.60 0.32 -20.84
CA GLY A 277 15.34 -0.81 -21.72
C GLY A 277 14.09 -1.62 -21.38
N LEU A 278 13.03 -0.99 -20.82
CA LEU A 278 11.71 -1.59 -20.87
C LEU A 278 11.20 -1.56 -22.31
N SER A 279 10.63 -2.67 -22.78
CA SER A 279 9.90 -2.68 -24.04
C SER A 279 8.62 -1.84 -23.92
N MET A 280 8.04 -1.43 -25.04
CA MET A 280 6.80 -0.67 -25.06
C MET A 280 5.67 -1.40 -24.31
N ARG A 281 5.50 -2.72 -24.53
CA ARG A 281 4.46 -3.51 -23.85
C ARG A 281 4.72 -3.65 -22.34
N GLU A 282 5.97 -3.83 -21.93
CA GLU A 282 6.33 -3.81 -20.50
C GLU A 282 5.99 -2.46 -19.86
N ALA A 283 6.32 -1.37 -20.55
CA ALA A 283 6.03 -0.03 -20.06
C ALA A 283 4.51 0.25 -19.97
N GLU A 284 3.68 -0.30 -20.87
CA GLU A 284 2.21 -0.18 -20.79
C GLU A 284 1.65 -0.81 -19.51
N THR A 285 2.09 -2.04 -19.17
CA THR A 285 1.62 -2.74 -17.97
C THR A 285 2.15 -2.10 -16.69
N GLU A 286 3.40 -1.66 -16.68
CA GLU A 286 4.01 -0.97 -15.54
C GLU A 286 3.36 0.41 -15.33
N ALA A 287 3.08 1.16 -16.40
CA ALA A 287 2.40 2.45 -16.31
C ALA A 287 1.00 2.32 -15.69
N ALA A 288 0.21 1.32 -16.10
CA ALA A 288 -1.09 1.06 -15.50
C ALA A 288 -0.96 0.70 -14.00
N LEU A 289 0.05 -0.12 -13.65
CA LEU A 289 0.33 -0.46 -12.25
C LEU A 289 0.69 0.79 -11.43
N GLN A 290 1.52 1.70 -11.97
CA GLN A 290 1.92 2.92 -11.26
C GLN A 290 0.69 3.76 -10.86
N VAL A 291 -0.26 3.97 -11.77
CA VAL A 291 -1.47 4.75 -11.48
C VAL A 291 -2.28 4.09 -10.36
N MET A 292 -2.57 2.79 -10.49
CA MET A 292 -3.39 2.09 -9.51
C MET A 292 -2.72 1.97 -8.14
N ALA A 293 -1.43 1.62 -8.10
CA ALA A 293 -0.73 1.42 -6.84
C ALA A 293 -0.39 2.74 -6.13
N GLY A 294 -0.11 3.80 -6.87
CA GLY A 294 0.32 5.09 -6.32
C GLY A 294 -0.83 5.96 -5.84
N SER A 295 -2.04 5.84 -6.41
CA SER A 295 -3.17 6.67 -6.01
C SER A 295 -3.83 6.19 -4.72
N ASP A 296 -4.40 4.98 -4.70
CA ASP A 296 -5.26 4.49 -3.62
C ASP A 296 -4.54 4.31 -2.28
N THR A 297 -3.26 3.91 -2.31
CA THR A 297 -2.49 3.72 -1.08
C THR A 297 -2.04 5.05 -0.47
N THR A 298 -1.58 5.98 -1.28
CA THR A 298 -1.11 7.30 -0.81
C THR A 298 -2.26 8.14 -0.28
N VAL A 299 -3.43 8.11 -0.95
CA VAL A 299 -4.60 8.85 -0.48
C VAL A 299 -5.13 8.34 0.85
N THR A 300 -5.11 7.03 1.09
CA THR A 300 -5.48 6.45 2.39
C THR A 300 -4.54 6.94 3.50
N ALA A 301 -3.24 6.98 3.25
CA ALA A 301 -2.27 7.51 4.20
C ALA A 301 -2.50 9.02 4.46
N LEU A 302 -2.81 9.80 3.42
CA LEU A 302 -3.11 11.23 3.50
C LEU A 302 -4.34 11.50 4.37
N ARG A 303 -5.47 10.84 4.04
CA ARG A 303 -6.74 10.98 4.77
C ARG A 303 -6.61 10.57 6.23
N SER A 304 -6.03 9.41 6.48
CA SER A 304 -5.85 8.89 7.84
C SER A 304 -4.95 9.80 8.68
N THR A 305 -3.85 10.31 8.11
CA THR A 305 -2.93 11.19 8.83
C THR A 305 -3.60 12.53 9.14
N LEU A 306 -4.25 13.13 8.17
CA LEU A 306 -4.99 14.37 8.37
C LEU A 306 -6.04 14.20 9.47
N LEU A 307 -6.85 13.14 9.40
CA LEU A 307 -7.90 12.85 10.38
C LEU A 307 -7.32 12.71 11.79
N PHE A 308 -6.29 11.88 11.98
CA PHE A 308 -5.68 11.71 13.30
C PHE A 308 -5.12 13.02 13.88
N ILE A 309 -4.51 13.86 13.05
CA ILE A 309 -3.97 15.14 13.50
C ILE A 309 -5.09 16.10 13.92
N ILE A 310 -6.12 16.32 13.07
CA ILE A 310 -7.16 17.32 13.33
C ILE A 310 -8.15 16.92 14.43
N THR A 311 -8.24 15.62 14.75
CA THR A 311 -9.09 15.11 15.83
C THR A 311 -8.38 15.00 17.18
N ASN A 312 -7.06 15.29 17.25
CA ASN A 312 -6.27 15.26 18.48
C ASN A 312 -5.67 16.64 18.77
N PRO A 313 -6.31 17.47 19.61
CA PRO A 313 -5.91 18.89 19.81
C PRO A 313 -4.46 19.08 20.25
N LEU A 314 -3.93 18.21 21.12
CA LEU A 314 -2.54 18.30 21.58
C LEU A 314 -1.54 18.00 20.47
N ILE A 315 -1.84 16.99 19.65
CA ILE A 315 -1.02 16.62 18.48
C ILE A 315 -1.10 17.75 17.44
N TYR A 316 -2.31 18.25 17.18
CA TYR A 316 -2.51 19.39 16.27
C TYR A 316 -1.68 20.59 16.69
N ALA A 317 -1.69 20.97 17.99
CA ALA A 317 -0.91 22.09 18.48
C ALA A 317 0.61 21.91 18.27
N LYS A 318 1.14 20.70 18.50
CA LYS A 318 2.57 20.40 18.27
C LYS A 318 2.92 20.47 16.78
N VAL A 319 2.09 19.92 15.90
CA VAL A 319 2.26 20.04 14.44
C VAL A 319 2.24 21.50 14.02
N GLN A 320 1.32 22.32 14.56
CA GLN A 320 1.24 23.74 14.25
C GLN A 320 2.50 24.51 14.67
N ALA A 321 3.03 24.23 15.86
CA ALA A 321 4.26 24.86 16.35
C ALA A 321 5.46 24.50 15.44
N GLU A 322 5.59 23.22 15.05
CA GLU A 322 6.63 22.78 14.14
C GLU A 322 6.53 23.44 12.76
N LEU A 323 5.31 23.49 12.19
CA LEU A 323 5.08 24.13 10.89
C LEU A 323 5.37 25.63 10.94
N THR A 324 4.92 26.33 11.97
CA THR A 324 5.18 27.77 12.13
C THR A 324 6.68 28.05 12.10
N THR A 325 7.47 27.25 12.82
CA THR A 325 8.93 27.38 12.83
C THR A 325 9.54 27.07 11.47
N ALA A 326 9.09 25.97 10.82
CA ALA A 326 9.65 25.55 9.54
C ALA A 326 9.38 26.55 8.40
N TYR A 327 8.20 27.16 8.37
CA TYR A 327 7.84 28.17 7.35
C TYR A 327 8.54 29.52 7.52
N GLN A 328 9.19 29.77 8.66
CA GLN A 328 10.02 30.98 8.88
C GLN A 328 11.47 30.82 8.38
N LEU A 329 11.88 29.62 7.97
CA LEU A 329 13.24 29.39 7.47
C LEU A 329 13.45 30.09 6.13
N PRO A 330 14.69 30.58 5.82
CA PRO A 330 14.98 31.25 4.56
C PRO A 330 14.73 30.39 3.31
N ASP A 331 14.86 29.06 3.44
CA ASP A 331 14.67 28.05 2.37
C ASP A 331 13.32 27.32 2.48
N ALA A 332 12.37 27.91 3.23
CA ALA A 332 11.12 27.26 3.56
C ALA A 332 10.25 26.95 2.35
N LEU A 333 10.23 27.83 1.36
CA LEU A 333 9.28 27.78 0.25
C LEU A 333 9.98 27.61 -1.09
N THR A 334 9.35 26.86 -1.98
CA THR A 334 9.68 26.83 -3.40
C THR A 334 9.15 28.08 -4.11
N SER A 335 9.51 28.28 -5.37
CA SER A 335 9.00 29.38 -6.21
C SER A 335 7.49 29.38 -6.36
N GLN A 336 6.83 28.25 -6.12
CA GLN A 336 5.38 28.11 -6.16
C GLN A 336 4.69 28.37 -4.79
N GLY A 337 5.45 28.76 -3.75
CA GLY A 337 4.92 29.03 -2.43
C GLY A 337 4.50 27.78 -1.64
N ILE A 338 5.01 26.62 -2.02
CA ILE A 338 4.84 25.33 -1.34
C ILE A 338 6.08 25.06 -0.49
N ILE A 339 5.93 24.36 0.63
CA ILE A 339 7.09 24.00 1.47
C ILE A 339 8.13 23.24 0.65
N SER A 340 9.39 23.65 0.74
CA SER A 340 10.50 22.99 0.03
C SER A 340 10.76 21.59 0.58
N ASP A 341 11.35 20.70 -0.22
CA ASP A 341 11.73 19.37 0.27
C ASP A 341 12.71 19.47 1.44
N ALA A 342 13.70 20.36 1.36
CA ALA A 342 14.67 20.59 2.41
C ALA A 342 14.02 21.01 3.75
N ALA A 343 13.06 21.91 3.71
CA ALA A 343 12.30 22.30 4.90
C ALA A 343 11.38 21.19 5.38
N SER A 344 10.70 20.49 4.47
CA SER A 344 9.79 19.39 4.81
C SER A 344 10.48 18.20 5.49
N GLN A 345 11.75 17.93 5.18
CA GLN A 345 12.56 16.90 5.83
C GLN A 345 12.87 17.20 7.30
N ARG A 346 12.79 18.46 7.71
CA ARG A 346 13.00 18.89 9.12
C ARG A 346 11.74 18.73 9.99
N LEU A 347 10.58 18.40 9.39
CA LEU A 347 9.31 18.22 10.09
C LEU A 347 9.28 16.84 10.79
N THR A 348 10.03 16.70 11.86
CA THR A 348 10.23 15.42 12.57
C THR A 348 8.96 14.94 13.26
N TYR A 349 8.17 15.87 13.84
CA TYR A 349 6.92 15.53 14.51
C TYR A 349 5.82 15.17 13.49
N LEU A 350 5.70 15.90 12.38
CA LEU A 350 4.79 15.55 11.30
C LEU A 350 5.16 14.18 10.71
N MET A 351 6.44 13.88 10.54
CA MET A 351 6.90 12.56 10.09
C MET A 351 6.53 11.45 11.08
N ALA A 352 6.61 11.71 12.38
CA ALA A 352 6.14 10.78 13.40
C ALA A 352 4.62 10.56 13.30
N CYS A 353 3.84 11.61 13.07
CA CYS A 353 2.39 11.53 12.83
C CYS A 353 2.07 10.67 11.59
N ILE A 354 2.74 10.89 10.47
CA ILE A 354 2.55 10.11 9.22
C ILE A 354 2.85 8.63 9.49
N ARG A 355 3.99 8.34 10.11
CA ARG A 355 4.40 6.95 10.41
C ARG A 355 3.42 6.25 11.33
N GLU A 356 2.94 6.94 12.37
CA GLU A 356 1.97 6.38 13.30
C GLU A 356 0.60 6.14 12.65
N SER A 357 0.18 7.02 11.75
CA SER A 357 -1.06 6.85 10.99
C SER A 357 -0.99 5.62 10.08
N ILE A 358 0.10 5.48 9.32
CA ILE A 358 0.32 4.32 8.43
C ILE A 358 0.40 3.01 9.25
N ARG A 359 0.97 3.06 10.46
CA ARG A 359 1.01 1.91 11.37
C ARG A 359 -0.40 1.50 11.82
N LEU A 360 -1.20 2.45 12.28
CA LEU A 360 -2.54 2.15 12.84
C LEU A 360 -3.59 1.90 11.75
N LEU A 361 -3.56 2.64 10.67
CA LEU A 361 -4.43 2.43 9.51
C LEU A 361 -3.58 2.18 8.26
N PRO A 362 -2.98 0.99 8.15
CA PRO A 362 -2.14 0.67 7.01
C PRO A 362 -2.95 0.72 5.71
N PRO A 363 -2.49 1.48 4.70
CA PRO A 363 -3.14 1.53 3.39
C PRO A 363 -3.22 0.16 2.73
N SER A 364 -2.23 -0.71 3.00
CA SER A 364 -2.22 -2.09 2.56
C SER A 364 -1.95 -3.03 3.72
N PHE A 365 -2.79 -4.05 3.83
CA PHE A 365 -2.67 -5.15 4.80
C PHE A 365 -2.83 -6.52 4.12
N ALA A 366 -2.56 -6.57 2.82
CA ALA A 366 -2.56 -7.82 2.06
C ALA A 366 -1.58 -8.83 2.67
N MET A 367 -1.94 -10.11 2.62
CA MET A 367 -1.11 -11.18 3.21
C MET A 367 0.26 -11.35 2.54
N LEU A 368 0.50 -10.79 1.36
CA LEU A 368 1.77 -10.84 0.63
C LEU A 368 2.41 -12.24 0.63
N GLN A 369 1.61 -13.25 0.31
CA GLN A 369 1.95 -14.66 0.48
C GLN A 369 3.20 -15.08 -0.28
N LYS A 370 4.02 -15.90 0.38
CA LYS A 370 5.15 -16.61 -0.22
C LYS A 370 4.88 -18.11 -0.27
N GLN A 371 5.60 -18.81 -1.11
CA GLN A 371 5.62 -20.27 -1.17
C GLN A 371 6.88 -20.78 -0.50
N VAL A 372 6.70 -21.70 0.43
CA VAL A 372 7.78 -22.41 1.11
C VAL A 372 8.59 -23.23 0.12
N PRO A 373 9.93 -23.24 0.22
CA PRO A 373 10.80 -24.02 -0.68
C PRO A 373 10.39 -25.49 -0.76
N PRO A 374 10.68 -26.21 -1.87
CA PRO A 374 10.20 -27.58 -2.07
C PRO A 374 10.58 -28.59 -0.97
N LEU A 375 11.74 -28.42 -0.34
CA LEU A 375 12.20 -29.28 0.74
C LEU A 375 11.51 -28.99 2.09
N GLY A 376 10.71 -27.92 2.17
CA GLY A 376 10.18 -27.45 3.44
C GLY A 376 11.24 -26.75 4.29
N GLU A 377 10.88 -26.39 5.50
CA GLU A 377 11.77 -25.73 6.44
C GLU A 377 11.33 -25.95 7.89
N ILE A 378 12.25 -25.72 8.82
CA ILE A 378 11.94 -25.69 10.25
C ILE A 378 11.70 -24.24 10.65
N LEU A 379 10.53 -23.97 11.23
CA LEU A 379 10.17 -22.66 11.74
C LEU A 379 10.90 -22.32 13.04
N PRO A 380 10.95 -21.03 13.45
CA PRO A 380 11.56 -20.61 14.71
C PRO A 380 11.02 -21.33 15.96
N ASP A 381 9.79 -21.81 15.92
CA ASP A 381 9.16 -22.59 17.02
C ASP A 381 9.44 -24.11 16.96
N GLY A 382 10.33 -24.56 16.06
CA GLY A 382 10.73 -25.95 15.90
C GLY A 382 9.79 -26.83 15.06
N ARG A 383 8.65 -26.29 14.61
CA ARG A 383 7.72 -27.05 13.73
C ARG A 383 8.24 -27.10 12.30
N PHE A 384 8.09 -28.28 11.68
CA PHE A 384 8.38 -28.42 10.24
C PHE A 384 7.23 -27.91 9.39
N LEU A 385 7.51 -26.96 8.50
CA LEU A 385 6.57 -26.43 7.50
C LEU A 385 6.83 -27.11 6.16
N PRO A 386 5.88 -27.90 5.64
CA PRO A 386 6.08 -28.64 4.40
C PRO A 386 6.25 -27.74 3.18
N GLY A 387 7.11 -28.16 2.25
CA GLY A 387 7.36 -27.47 0.98
C GLY A 387 6.09 -27.25 0.15
N GLY A 388 6.05 -26.13 -0.56
CA GLY A 388 4.88 -25.74 -1.36
C GLY A 388 3.70 -25.16 -0.55
N THR A 389 3.77 -25.13 0.78
CA THR A 389 2.79 -24.42 1.61
C THR A 389 2.88 -22.92 1.32
N ARG A 390 1.74 -22.23 1.26
CA ARG A 390 1.71 -20.77 1.18
C ARG A 390 1.72 -20.19 2.59
N ILE A 391 2.60 -19.20 2.80
CA ILE A 391 2.69 -18.48 4.05
C ILE A 391 2.50 -16.99 3.82
N GLY A 392 1.52 -16.41 4.49
CA GLY A 392 1.15 -15.00 4.38
C GLY A 392 1.58 -14.19 5.59
N THR A 393 1.75 -12.90 5.40
CA THR A 393 2.05 -11.93 6.46
C THR A 393 0.78 -11.40 7.09
N CYS A 394 0.65 -11.48 8.40
CA CYS A 394 -0.39 -10.79 9.16
C CYS A 394 0.07 -9.35 9.45
N VAL A 395 -0.02 -8.46 8.46
CA VAL A 395 0.43 -7.06 8.59
C VAL A 395 -0.22 -6.40 9.80
N TYR A 396 -1.54 -6.52 9.94
CA TYR A 396 -2.31 -5.91 11.03
C TYR A 396 -1.90 -6.41 12.43
N GLY A 397 -1.47 -7.67 12.54
CA GLY A 397 -0.92 -8.24 13.77
C GLY A 397 0.49 -7.72 14.09
N ILE A 398 1.34 -7.53 13.07
CA ILE A 398 2.71 -7.01 13.25
C ILE A 398 2.68 -5.54 13.67
N VAL A 399 1.95 -4.69 12.95
CA VAL A 399 1.92 -3.24 13.22
C VAL A 399 1.21 -2.88 14.53
N ARG A 400 0.50 -3.83 15.15
CA ARG A 400 -0.15 -3.70 16.45
C ARG A 400 0.40 -4.63 17.52
N SER A 401 1.60 -5.17 17.30
CA SER A 401 2.24 -6.08 18.26
C SER A 401 2.61 -5.35 19.56
N ARG A 402 2.00 -5.77 20.68
CA ARG A 402 2.35 -5.26 22.02
C ARG A 402 3.80 -5.56 22.39
N ALA A 403 4.33 -6.66 21.93
CA ALA A 403 5.75 -7.01 22.15
C ALA A 403 6.73 -6.03 21.47
N ILE A 404 6.27 -5.30 20.44
CA ILE A 404 7.09 -4.32 19.72
C ILE A 404 6.77 -2.90 20.17
N PHE A 405 5.48 -2.55 20.29
CA PHE A 405 5.01 -1.18 20.49
C PHE A 405 4.55 -0.87 21.92
N GLY A 406 4.47 -1.85 22.82
CA GLY A 406 3.98 -1.69 24.17
C GLY A 406 2.47 -1.95 24.31
N ASP A 407 1.94 -1.80 25.53
CA ASP A 407 0.52 -2.05 25.81
C ASP A 407 -0.40 -1.05 25.11
N ASP A 408 0.11 0.12 24.77
CA ASP A 408 -0.55 1.19 24.03
C ASP A 408 -0.42 1.05 22.49
N ALA A 409 -0.11 -0.16 22.00
CA ALA A 409 0.07 -0.45 20.57
C ALA A 409 -1.14 -0.07 19.69
N ASP A 410 -2.34 -0.01 20.25
CA ASP A 410 -3.57 0.39 19.55
C ASP A 410 -3.89 1.90 19.70
N VAL A 411 -3.07 2.67 20.42
CA VAL A 411 -3.23 4.12 20.63
C VAL A 411 -2.42 4.89 19.60
N TYR A 412 -3.02 5.97 19.06
CA TYR A 412 -2.31 6.93 18.20
C TYR A 412 -1.37 7.79 19.03
N TRP A 413 -0.08 7.49 19.01
CA TRP A 413 0.95 8.10 19.84
C TRP A 413 2.21 8.41 19.02
N PRO A 414 2.28 9.53 18.31
CA PRO A 414 3.45 9.90 17.49
C PRO A 414 4.74 10.03 18.29
N GLU A 415 4.66 10.42 19.57
CA GLU A 415 5.80 10.59 20.46
C GLU A 415 6.62 9.33 20.63
N ARG A 416 6.02 8.15 20.50
CA ARG A 416 6.76 6.86 20.58
C ARG A 416 7.96 6.79 19.63
N TRP A 417 7.83 7.43 18.46
CA TRP A 417 8.91 7.45 17.46
C TRP A 417 10.04 8.37 17.87
N ILE A 418 9.71 9.52 18.44
CA ILE A 418 10.66 10.54 18.88
C ILE A 418 11.42 10.05 20.12
N GLU A 419 10.69 9.51 21.10
CA GLU A 419 11.24 8.95 22.34
C GLU A 419 12.16 7.75 22.06
N ALA A 420 11.71 6.81 21.21
CA ALA A 420 12.52 5.66 20.86
C ALA A 420 13.79 6.04 20.06
N GLN A 421 13.69 7.05 19.17
CA GLN A 421 14.84 7.58 18.46
C GLN A 421 15.83 8.29 19.40
N ALA A 422 15.34 9.13 20.31
CA ALA A 422 16.16 9.81 21.28
C ALA A 422 16.89 8.82 22.21
N ALA A 423 16.18 7.80 22.69
CA ALA A 423 16.77 6.73 23.50
C ALA A 423 17.87 5.96 22.73
N ALA A 424 17.63 5.69 21.43
CA ALA A 424 18.63 5.02 20.60
C ALA A 424 19.87 5.88 20.33
N MET A 425 19.74 7.21 20.29
CA MET A 425 20.86 8.14 20.08
C MET A 425 21.66 8.41 21.36
N SER A 426 21.06 8.25 22.54
CA SER A 426 21.72 8.45 23.83
C SER A 426 22.50 7.24 24.33
N GLU A 427 22.37 6.07 23.70
CA GLU A 427 23.20 4.92 24.03
C GLU A 427 24.65 5.15 23.57
N PRO A 428 25.65 4.94 24.47
CA PRO A 428 27.05 5.02 24.06
C PRO A 428 27.35 3.94 23.01
N ASN A 429 28.05 4.35 21.94
CA ASN A 429 28.54 3.45 20.89
C ASN A 429 29.60 2.49 21.46
N SER A 430 29.19 1.49 22.22
CA SER A 430 30.07 0.38 22.61
C SER A 430 30.23 -0.55 21.40
N LYS A 431 31.36 -0.43 20.72
CA LYS A 431 31.72 -1.29 19.56
C LYS A 431 31.83 -2.78 19.92
N ASP A 432 31.80 -3.13 21.21
CA ASP A 432 32.13 -4.45 21.70
C ASP A 432 30.95 -5.32 22.14
N ASP A 433 29.72 -4.82 22.07
CA ASP A 433 28.54 -5.57 22.53
C ASP A 433 27.56 -5.91 21.41
N ILE A 434 27.97 -6.87 20.56
CA ILE A 434 27.13 -7.44 19.48
C ILE A 434 25.97 -8.30 20.07
N SER A 435 25.95 -8.52 21.39
CA SER A 435 25.07 -9.50 22.04
C SER A 435 23.76 -8.97 22.63
N THR A 436 23.51 -7.66 22.67
CA THR A 436 22.30 -7.14 23.31
C THR A 436 21.19 -6.80 22.31
N GLN A 437 20.34 -7.80 22.01
CA GLN A 437 19.02 -7.60 21.37
C GLN A 437 18.09 -6.65 22.19
N SER A 438 18.49 -6.25 23.38
CA SER A 438 17.75 -5.39 24.31
C SER A 438 18.12 -3.90 24.24
N SER A 439 19.07 -3.49 23.39
CA SER A 439 19.47 -2.09 23.28
C SER A 439 18.32 -1.20 22.76
N ALA A 440 18.27 0.07 23.17
CA ALA A 440 17.29 1.03 22.68
C ALA A 440 17.39 1.17 21.16
N GLY A 441 18.60 1.10 20.60
CA GLY A 441 18.84 1.09 19.16
C GLY A 441 18.24 -0.13 18.45
N ALA A 442 18.33 -1.33 19.05
CA ALA A 442 17.71 -2.54 18.51
C ALA A 442 16.18 -2.45 18.58
N LYS A 443 15.63 -1.98 19.70
CA LYS A 443 14.19 -1.74 19.87
C LYS A 443 13.65 -0.76 18.83
N TYR A 444 14.32 0.37 18.64
CA TYR A 444 13.91 1.38 17.64
C TYR A 444 13.95 0.80 16.22
N ARG A 445 15.01 0.07 15.85
CA ARG A 445 15.08 -0.63 14.55
C ARG A 445 13.94 -1.64 14.38
N LYS A 446 13.59 -2.39 15.40
CA LYS A 446 12.47 -3.35 15.37
C LYS A 446 11.13 -2.64 15.15
N MET A 447 10.90 -1.52 15.81
CA MET A 447 9.71 -0.67 15.60
C MET A 447 9.65 -0.15 14.15
N LEU A 448 10.77 0.36 13.62
CA LEU A 448 10.84 0.81 12.22
C LEU A 448 10.52 -0.31 11.23
N ASN A 449 11.15 -1.47 11.39
CA ASN A 449 10.92 -2.63 10.52
C ASN A 449 9.45 -3.09 10.58
N ALA A 450 8.85 -3.09 11.77
CA ALA A 450 7.46 -3.47 11.94
C ALA A 450 6.48 -2.49 11.27
N ALA A 451 6.72 -1.18 11.36
CA ALA A 451 5.90 -0.19 10.67
C ALA A 451 6.14 -0.23 9.15
N ASP A 452 7.37 -0.41 8.72
CA ASP A 452 7.75 -0.45 7.31
C ASP A 452 7.23 -1.69 6.57
N ILE A 453 6.78 -2.73 7.29
CA ILE A 453 6.21 -3.94 6.66
C ILE A 453 5.00 -3.63 5.76
N VAL A 454 4.31 -2.52 5.99
CA VAL A 454 3.22 -2.02 5.14
C VAL A 454 3.72 -1.75 3.70
N PHE A 455 4.98 -1.37 3.56
CA PHE A 455 5.65 -1.19 2.27
C PHE A 455 6.31 -2.47 1.75
N GLY A 456 6.05 -3.63 2.35
CA GLY A 456 6.77 -4.85 2.06
C GLY A 456 8.21 -4.82 2.59
N SER A 457 8.99 -5.85 2.29
CA SER A 457 10.37 -5.95 2.77
C SER A 457 11.31 -6.64 1.77
N GLY A 458 12.61 -6.39 1.92
CA GLY A 458 13.66 -7.01 1.14
C GLY A 458 13.51 -6.78 -0.38
N ARG A 459 13.64 -7.83 -1.16
CA ARG A 459 13.53 -7.76 -2.63
C ARG A 459 12.13 -7.43 -3.15
N TYR A 460 11.11 -7.42 -2.27
CA TYR A 460 9.73 -7.11 -2.61
C TYR A 460 9.26 -5.78 -2.01
N GLN A 461 10.17 -4.98 -1.46
CA GLN A 461 9.85 -3.68 -0.89
C GLN A 461 9.25 -2.76 -1.95
N CYS A 462 8.27 -1.94 -1.56
CA CYS A 462 7.62 -0.95 -2.42
C CYS A 462 8.65 0.00 -3.05
N LEU A 463 8.62 0.12 -4.37
CA LEU A 463 9.47 1.07 -5.10
C LEU A 463 9.05 2.52 -4.86
N GLY A 464 7.73 2.76 -4.71
CA GLY A 464 7.15 4.08 -4.51
C GLY A 464 7.24 4.65 -3.09
N LYS A 465 7.81 3.94 -2.10
CA LYS A 465 7.85 4.39 -0.70
C LYS A 465 8.39 5.81 -0.55
N THR A 466 9.50 6.12 -1.21
CA THR A 466 10.14 7.44 -1.12
C THR A 466 9.26 8.53 -1.70
N VAL A 467 8.65 8.28 -2.85
CA VAL A 467 7.72 9.21 -3.51
C VAL A 467 6.50 9.46 -2.63
N ALA A 468 5.85 8.40 -2.14
CA ALA A 468 4.69 8.53 -1.27
C ALA A 468 4.98 9.33 0.01
N MET A 469 6.11 9.08 0.67
CA MET A 469 6.50 9.84 1.86
C MET A 469 6.83 11.30 1.54
N PHE A 470 7.35 11.59 0.36
CA PHE A 470 7.60 12.93 -0.15
C PHE A 470 6.27 13.68 -0.37
N GLU A 471 5.34 13.07 -1.06
CA GLU A 471 4.00 13.60 -1.34
C GLU A 471 3.24 13.91 -0.04
N LEU A 472 3.22 12.97 0.89
CA LEU A 472 2.54 13.12 2.19
C LEU A 472 3.10 14.28 3.00
N ARG A 473 4.43 14.43 3.08
CA ARG A 473 5.04 15.53 3.82
C ARG A 473 4.62 16.88 3.28
N LYS A 474 4.77 17.08 1.97
CA LYS A 474 4.50 18.38 1.33
C LYS A 474 3.02 18.75 1.36
N SER A 475 2.14 17.80 1.03
CA SER A 475 0.70 18.05 1.02
C SER A 475 0.14 18.32 2.41
N LEU A 476 0.47 17.47 3.41
CA LEU A 476 0.01 17.66 4.79
C LEU A 476 0.54 18.94 5.40
N ALA A 477 1.84 19.23 5.24
CA ALA A 477 2.42 20.47 5.75
C ALA A 477 1.73 21.69 5.15
N THR A 478 1.48 21.69 3.83
CA THR A 478 0.83 22.82 3.16
C THR A 478 -0.63 22.99 3.61
N LEU A 479 -1.41 21.91 3.66
CA LEU A 479 -2.80 21.96 4.09
C LEU A 479 -2.92 22.44 5.55
N LEU A 480 -2.16 21.83 6.45
CA LEU A 480 -2.19 22.13 7.89
C LEU A 480 -1.63 23.52 8.21
N TYR A 481 -0.70 24.05 7.41
CA TYR A 481 -0.20 25.41 7.59
C TYR A 481 -1.21 26.45 7.11
N ARG A 482 -1.86 26.25 5.95
CA ARG A 482 -2.74 27.25 5.31
C ARG A 482 -4.14 27.32 5.90
N TYR A 483 -4.67 26.21 6.42
CA TYR A 483 -6.08 26.09 6.78
C TYR A 483 -6.32 25.65 8.20
N ASN A 484 -7.42 26.16 8.77
CA ASN A 484 -8.09 25.54 9.89
C ASN A 484 -9.06 24.49 9.32
N ILE A 485 -8.87 23.25 9.70
CA ILE A 485 -9.61 22.09 9.17
C ILE A 485 -10.34 21.41 10.32
N THR A 486 -11.65 21.20 10.19
CA THR A 486 -12.46 20.51 11.19
C THR A 486 -13.37 19.49 10.54
N VAL A 487 -13.60 18.37 11.24
CA VAL A 487 -14.54 17.33 10.81
C VAL A 487 -15.96 17.83 10.99
N ILE A 488 -16.83 17.62 9.99
CA ILE A 488 -18.24 18.04 10.05
C ILE A 488 -19.06 17.08 10.91
N ASP A 489 -18.87 15.76 10.72
CA ASP A 489 -19.50 14.72 11.53
C ASP A 489 -18.45 13.97 12.37
N PRO A 490 -18.20 14.38 13.63
CA PRO A 490 -17.24 13.70 14.49
C PRO A 490 -17.62 12.26 14.87
N MET A 491 -18.90 11.90 14.77
CA MET A 491 -19.36 10.55 15.10
C MET A 491 -19.07 9.56 13.96
N ASN A 492 -19.06 10.05 12.70
CA ASN A 492 -18.75 9.27 11.50
C ASN A 492 -17.75 10.04 10.63
N PRO A 493 -16.50 10.20 11.11
CA PRO A 493 -15.54 11.10 10.46
C PRO A 493 -15.08 10.61 9.10
N ILE A 494 -15.12 9.30 8.86
CA ILE A 494 -14.72 8.64 7.62
C ILE A 494 -15.29 7.21 7.57
N THR A 495 -15.68 6.75 6.39
CA THR A 495 -16.09 5.36 6.16
C THR A 495 -14.91 4.54 5.64
N ASN A 496 -14.49 3.52 6.40
CA ASN A 496 -13.43 2.58 6.02
C ASN A 496 -14.01 1.35 5.31
N ILE A 497 -13.47 1.01 4.14
CA ILE A 497 -13.90 -0.13 3.32
C ILE A 497 -12.68 -1.02 3.04
N PRO A 498 -12.44 -2.07 3.83
CA PRO A 498 -11.41 -3.06 3.52
C PRO A 498 -11.77 -3.85 2.25
N ALA A 499 -10.87 -3.88 1.28
CA ALA A 499 -11.07 -4.61 0.03
C ALA A 499 -9.72 -5.06 -0.55
N ASN A 500 -9.59 -6.34 -0.88
CA ASN A 500 -8.39 -6.94 -1.50
C ASN A 500 -7.07 -6.61 -0.77
N GLY A 501 -7.12 -6.53 0.57
CA GLY A 501 -5.95 -6.18 1.38
C GLY A 501 -5.55 -4.70 1.30
N LEU A 502 -6.39 -3.84 0.74
CA LEU A 502 -6.30 -2.38 0.76
C LEU A 502 -7.36 -1.79 1.68
N LEU A 503 -7.12 -0.59 2.17
CA LEU A 503 -8.08 0.21 2.92
C LEU A 503 -8.60 1.35 2.04
N LEU A 504 -9.78 1.19 1.46
CA LEU A 504 -10.48 2.29 0.80
C LEU A 504 -11.18 3.15 1.84
N GLN A 505 -11.35 4.42 1.54
CA GLN A 505 -11.95 5.39 2.46
C GLN A 505 -12.84 6.38 1.71
N LYS A 506 -14.02 6.71 2.29
CA LYS A 506 -14.95 7.70 1.76
C LYS A 506 -15.69 8.46 2.85
N ASP A 507 -16.49 9.42 2.45
CA ASP A 507 -17.37 10.21 3.32
C ASP A 507 -16.60 11.03 4.38
N MET A 508 -15.39 11.53 4.07
CA MET A 508 -14.64 12.42 4.96
C MET A 508 -15.04 13.87 4.69
N TRP A 509 -16.09 14.31 5.39
CA TRP A 509 -16.61 15.66 5.23
C TRP A 509 -15.92 16.65 6.16
N LEU A 510 -15.33 17.69 5.60
CA LEU A 510 -14.56 18.69 6.31
C LEU A 510 -15.11 20.10 6.10
N ARG A 511 -14.98 20.93 7.14
CA ARG A 511 -15.04 22.38 7.04
C ARG A 511 -13.61 22.90 6.97
N VAL A 512 -13.32 23.69 5.94
CA VAL A 512 -12.02 24.30 5.72
C VAL A 512 -12.17 25.83 5.73
N SER A 513 -11.35 26.53 6.50
CA SER A 513 -11.30 27.99 6.55
C SER A 513 -9.85 28.47 6.54
N LYS A 514 -9.60 29.68 6.04
CA LYS A 514 -8.26 30.28 6.08
C LYS A 514 -7.80 30.50 7.51
N LYS A 515 -6.53 30.26 7.78
CA LYS A 515 -5.90 30.79 9.00
C LYS A 515 -5.73 32.29 8.88
N GLN A 516 -5.98 32.98 9.97
CA GLN A 516 -5.75 34.42 10.11
C GLN A 516 -4.27 34.70 10.31
#